data_44e15ee2d82d3c3f57bb9313adb825bd
#
_entry.id   44e15ee2d82d3c3f57bb9313adb825bd
#
_cell.length_a   1.000
_cell.length_b   1.000
_cell.length_c   1.000
_cell.angle_alpha   90.00
_cell.angle_beta   90.00
_cell.angle_gamma   90.00
#
_symmetry.space_group_name_H-M   'P 1'
#
loop_
_entity.id
_entity.type
_entity.pdbx_description
1 polymer ?
#
loop_
_entity_poly.entity_id
_entity_poly.type
_entity_poly.pdbx_seq_one_letter_code
_entity_poly.pdbx_strand_id
1 'polypeptide(L)'
;MKTILFILTFLLCENGYAQTTPSSKVFKPVELYQSNNLIVIQVSENAFVHTSYLQTNDFGNVPCNGMIVRNSNEAIVFDTPTNDSSANELIKFINEKLHCKVNAIVPTHFHSDCLGGLAAFHKQNIPSFANFSTIELTKVNNVVNPQNGFKDDLKLSLGKTFAMVNYFGQGHTKDNVVGYFPSENILFGGCLIKELDATKGYLGDANVGAWSNTVEKIKKQYPNLKIVIPGHGAIGGSELLDYTIQLFKAN
;
A
#
# COMPACT_ATOMS: atom_id res chain seq x y z
N MET A 1 4.51 45.95 75.15
CA MET A 1 5.17 45.53 73.88
C MET A 1 4.15 44.71 73.11
N LYS A 2 3.62 45.30 72.04
CA LYS A 2 2.66 44.60 71.14
C LYS A 2 3.42 44.15 69.92
N THR A 3 3.50 42.84 69.72
CA THR A 3 4.15 42.20 68.54
C THR A 3 3.12 42.12 67.41
N ILE A 4 3.42 42.79 66.27
CA ILE A 4 2.60 42.75 65.06
C ILE A 4 3.17 41.61 64.17
N LEU A 5 2.34 40.62 63.91
CA LEU A 5 2.65 39.51 63.02
C LEU A 5 2.21 39.90 61.58
N PHE A 6 3.19 40.05 60.67
CA PHE A 6 2.90 40.25 59.20
C PHE A 6 2.74 38.89 58.55
N ILE A 7 1.53 38.61 58.04
CA ILE A 7 1.26 37.44 57.20
C ILE A 7 1.52 37.86 55.76
N LEU A 8 2.53 37.26 55.12
CA LEU A 8 2.85 37.45 53.73
C LEU A 8 2.10 36.38 52.91
N THR A 9 1.04 36.77 52.18
CA THR A 9 0.31 35.92 51.28
C THR A 9 1.02 35.85 49.91
N PHE A 10 1.58 34.69 49.58
CA PHE A 10 2.12 34.41 48.26
C PHE A 10 0.96 34.05 47.31
N LEU A 11 0.67 34.90 46.30
CA LEU A 11 -0.17 34.56 45.19
C LEU A 11 0.65 33.73 44.20
N LEU A 12 0.35 32.44 44.08
CA LEU A 12 0.82 31.58 43.00
C LEU A 12 -0.03 31.85 41.75
N CYS A 13 0.52 32.58 40.79
CA CYS A 13 -0.04 32.64 39.42
C CYS A 13 0.29 31.32 38.71
N GLU A 14 -0.67 30.41 38.61
CA GLU A 14 -0.60 29.28 37.72
C GLU A 14 -0.80 29.76 36.28
N ASN A 15 0.31 29.82 35.51
CA ASN A 15 0.26 30.00 34.05
C ASN A 15 -0.17 28.68 33.42
N GLY A 16 -1.47 28.50 33.22
CA GLY A 16 -2.01 27.41 32.42
C GLY A 16 -1.61 27.56 30.95
N TYR A 17 -0.55 26.87 30.54
CA TYR A 17 -0.27 26.65 29.10
C TYR A 17 -1.33 25.71 28.54
N ALA A 18 -2.30 26.27 27.86
CA ALA A 18 -3.22 25.48 27.02
C ALA A 18 -2.37 24.83 25.88
N GLN A 19 -2.07 23.54 26.01
CA GLN A 19 -1.55 22.75 24.91
C GLN A 19 -2.65 22.64 23.85
N THR A 20 -2.57 23.48 22.82
CA THR A 20 -3.35 23.27 21.60
C THR A 20 -2.80 22.03 20.91
N THR A 21 -3.45 20.89 21.07
CA THR A 21 -3.23 19.72 20.20
C THR A 21 -3.50 20.15 18.77
N PRO A 22 -2.52 19.98 17.84
CA PRO A 22 -2.77 20.30 16.45
C PRO A 22 -3.90 19.40 15.95
N SER A 23 -5.00 20.00 15.51
CA SER A 23 -6.07 19.32 14.79
C SER A 23 -5.44 18.63 13.59
N SER A 24 -5.35 17.31 13.59
CA SER A 24 -4.92 16.54 12.43
C SER A 24 -5.96 16.79 11.32
N LYS A 25 -5.60 17.60 10.33
CA LYS A 25 -6.43 17.77 9.13
C LYS A 25 -6.62 16.39 8.52
N VAL A 26 -7.85 15.89 8.52
CA VAL A 26 -8.21 14.66 7.82
C VAL A 26 -7.97 14.93 6.33
N PHE A 27 -7.07 14.16 5.73
CA PHE A 27 -6.78 14.26 4.31
C PHE A 27 -8.01 13.78 3.52
N LYS A 28 -8.48 14.59 2.58
CA LYS A 28 -9.56 14.19 1.66
C LYS A 28 -8.93 13.68 0.37
N PRO A 29 -9.27 12.47 -0.09
CA PRO A 29 -8.78 11.96 -1.37
C PRO A 29 -9.10 12.91 -2.52
N VAL A 30 -8.13 13.08 -3.45
CA VAL A 30 -8.25 13.96 -4.61
C VAL A 30 -7.86 13.19 -5.86
N GLU A 31 -8.76 13.13 -6.85
CA GLU A 31 -8.42 12.60 -8.16
C GLU A 31 -7.50 13.59 -8.88
N LEU A 32 -6.30 13.13 -9.25
CA LEU A 32 -5.29 13.94 -9.91
C LEU A 32 -5.19 13.65 -11.41
N TYR A 33 -5.64 12.48 -11.83
CA TYR A 33 -5.56 12.04 -13.21
C TYR A 33 -6.63 11.01 -13.53
N GLN A 34 -7.23 11.13 -14.71
CA GLN A 34 -8.18 10.16 -15.25
C GLN A 34 -8.03 10.07 -16.77
N SER A 35 -7.99 8.84 -17.26
CA SER A 35 -8.10 8.48 -18.68
C SER A 35 -9.03 7.27 -18.82
N ASN A 36 -9.16 6.73 -20.04
CA ASN A 36 -9.90 5.48 -20.25
C ASN A 36 -9.21 4.25 -19.63
N ASN A 37 -7.90 4.33 -19.34
CA ASN A 37 -7.07 3.19 -18.96
C ASN A 37 -6.50 3.29 -17.56
N LEU A 38 -6.48 4.51 -16.99
CA LEU A 38 -5.79 4.79 -15.74
C LEU A 38 -6.49 5.91 -14.96
N ILE A 39 -6.66 5.68 -13.65
CA ILE A 39 -7.07 6.71 -12.70
C ILE A 39 -5.96 6.83 -11.65
N VAL A 40 -5.65 8.04 -11.20
CA VAL A 40 -4.73 8.25 -10.07
C VAL A 40 -5.38 9.17 -9.04
N ILE A 41 -5.50 8.67 -7.80
CA ILE A 41 -6.10 9.37 -6.67
C ILE A 41 -5.04 9.57 -5.60
N GLN A 42 -4.84 10.80 -5.14
CA GLN A 42 -4.04 11.07 -3.97
C GLN A 42 -4.85 10.75 -2.71
N VAL A 43 -4.32 9.87 -1.84
CA VAL A 43 -5.03 9.38 -0.65
C VAL A 43 -4.44 9.91 0.65
N SER A 44 -3.21 10.45 0.57
CA SER A 44 -2.52 11.14 1.68
C SER A 44 -1.50 12.12 1.11
N GLU A 45 -0.72 12.78 1.96
CA GLU A 45 0.28 13.76 1.52
C GLU A 45 1.29 13.16 0.50
N ASN A 46 1.72 11.91 0.74
CA ASN A 46 2.77 11.27 -0.05
C ASN A 46 2.40 9.88 -0.57
N ALA A 47 1.11 9.50 -0.53
CA ALA A 47 0.65 8.25 -1.10
C ALA A 47 -0.51 8.46 -2.08
N PHE A 48 -0.50 7.65 -3.14
CA PHE A 48 -1.47 7.69 -4.23
C PHE A 48 -1.89 6.25 -4.57
N VAL A 49 -3.13 6.10 -5.00
CA VAL A 49 -3.62 4.86 -5.60
C VAL A 49 -3.75 5.08 -7.09
N HIS A 50 -3.19 4.18 -7.87
CA HIS A 50 -3.51 4.08 -9.28
C HIS A 50 -4.45 2.91 -9.51
N THR A 51 -5.41 3.08 -10.41
CA THR A 51 -6.35 2.02 -10.79
C THR A 51 -6.29 1.85 -12.31
N SER A 52 -6.04 0.64 -12.76
CA SER A 52 -6.12 0.21 -14.16
C SER A 52 -7.08 -0.97 -14.30
N TYR A 53 -7.35 -1.45 -15.53
CA TYR A 53 -8.42 -2.40 -15.76
C TYR A 53 -7.89 -3.67 -16.43
N LEU A 54 -8.22 -4.83 -15.83
CA LEU A 54 -7.92 -6.14 -16.40
C LEU A 54 -9.20 -6.76 -16.98
N GLN A 55 -9.20 -7.05 -18.29
CA GLN A 55 -10.27 -7.80 -18.90
C GLN A 55 -10.10 -9.28 -18.57
N THR A 56 -11.09 -9.86 -17.89
CA THR A 56 -11.14 -11.29 -17.53
C THR A 56 -12.35 -11.97 -18.17
N ASN A 57 -12.26 -13.29 -18.32
CA ASN A 57 -13.39 -14.08 -18.83
C ASN A 57 -14.50 -14.25 -17.80
N ASP A 58 -14.13 -14.41 -16.52
CA ASP A 58 -15.07 -14.79 -15.45
C ASP A 58 -15.64 -13.58 -14.70
N PHE A 59 -14.89 -12.46 -14.63
CA PHE A 59 -15.26 -11.29 -13.83
C PHE A 59 -15.43 -10.02 -14.67
N GLY A 60 -15.28 -10.10 -16.01
CA GLY A 60 -15.40 -8.96 -16.91
C GLY A 60 -14.23 -7.98 -16.77
N ASN A 61 -14.52 -6.68 -16.83
CA ASN A 61 -13.52 -5.62 -16.72
C ASN A 61 -13.27 -5.26 -15.25
N VAL A 62 -12.20 -5.80 -14.67
CA VAL A 62 -11.89 -5.72 -13.24
C VAL A 62 -10.97 -4.53 -12.95
N PRO A 63 -11.37 -3.57 -12.08
CA PRO A 63 -10.47 -2.53 -11.62
C PRO A 63 -9.40 -3.12 -10.68
N CYS A 64 -8.12 -2.79 -10.95
CA CYS A 64 -6.96 -3.28 -10.23
C CYS A 64 -6.19 -2.09 -9.67
N ASN A 65 -6.03 -2.06 -8.35
CA ASN A 65 -5.33 -1.01 -7.63
C ASN A 65 -3.84 -1.32 -7.49
N GLY A 66 -3.04 -0.27 -7.53
CA GLY A 66 -1.68 -0.26 -7.06
C GLY A 66 -1.41 0.99 -6.24
N MET A 67 -0.26 1.05 -5.56
CA MET A 67 0.10 2.18 -4.71
C MET A 67 1.37 2.85 -5.20
N ILE A 68 1.39 4.19 -5.19
CA ILE A 68 2.59 4.99 -5.34
C ILE A 68 2.87 5.64 -3.98
N VAL A 69 4.10 5.54 -3.50
CA VAL A 69 4.59 6.35 -2.37
C VAL A 69 5.73 7.23 -2.83
N ARG A 70 5.79 8.47 -2.34
CA ARG A 70 6.86 9.41 -2.69
C ARG A 70 7.50 10.06 -1.48
N ASN A 71 8.73 10.52 -1.67
CA ASN A 71 9.39 11.47 -0.78
C ASN A 71 10.31 12.38 -1.61
N SER A 72 10.11 13.68 -1.50
CA SER A 72 10.78 14.67 -2.34
C SER A 72 10.54 14.39 -3.84
N ASN A 73 11.57 14.05 -4.60
CA ASN A 73 11.54 13.76 -6.02
C ASN A 73 11.73 12.28 -6.36
N GLU A 74 11.51 11.38 -5.40
CA GLU A 74 11.62 9.94 -5.55
C GLU A 74 10.27 9.26 -5.30
N ALA A 75 10.01 8.17 -6.03
CA ALA A 75 8.82 7.35 -5.89
C ALA A 75 9.14 5.85 -5.90
N ILE A 76 8.33 5.08 -5.19
CA ILE A 76 8.25 3.61 -5.28
C ILE A 76 6.82 3.27 -5.68
N VAL A 77 6.68 2.32 -6.59
CA VAL A 77 5.38 1.81 -7.05
C VAL A 77 5.20 0.38 -6.54
N PHE A 78 4.01 0.06 -6.04
CA PHE A 78 3.55 -1.28 -5.71
C PHE A 78 2.46 -1.67 -6.70
N ASP A 79 2.61 -2.82 -7.31
CA ASP A 79 1.90 -3.36 -8.45
C ASP A 79 1.94 -2.46 -9.68
N THR A 80 2.11 -3.05 -10.84
CA THR A 80 2.06 -2.32 -12.11
C THR A 80 0.59 -2.16 -12.53
N PRO A 81 0.27 -1.19 -13.39
CA PRO A 81 -0.94 -1.31 -14.18
C PRO A 81 -0.97 -2.62 -14.98
N THR A 82 -2.17 -3.05 -15.37
CA THR A 82 -2.46 -4.36 -15.95
C THR A 82 -1.86 -4.62 -17.33
N ASN A 83 -1.25 -3.61 -17.96
CA ASN A 83 -0.58 -3.71 -19.26
C ASN A 83 0.45 -2.58 -19.47
N ASP A 84 1.31 -2.76 -20.49
CA ASP A 84 2.39 -1.82 -20.82
C ASP A 84 1.89 -0.41 -21.18
N SER A 85 0.73 -0.28 -21.82
CA SER A 85 0.17 1.03 -22.21
C SER A 85 -0.16 1.86 -20.99
N SER A 86 -0.96 1.30 -20.07
CA SER A 86 -1.32 1.96 -18.81
C SER A 86 -0.10 2.19 -17.91
N ALA A 87 0.89 1.28 -17.94
CA ALA A 87 2.13 1.43 -17.19
C ALA A 87 2.99 2.59 -17.70
N ASN A 88 3.13 2.76 -19.03
CA ASN A 88 3.80 3.92 -19.61
C ASN A 88 3.08 5.23 -19.25
N GLU A 89 1.76 5.23 -19.22
CA GLU A 89 0.94 6.36 -18.83
C GLU A 89 1.17 6.73 -17.34
N LEU A 90 1.23 5.71 -16.45
CA LEU A 90 1.54 5.91 -15.03
C LEU A 90 2.95 6.46 -14.82
N ILE A 91 3.96 5.91 -15.50
CA ILE A 91 5.35 6.40 -15.40
C ILE A 91 5.43 7.86 -15.85
N LYS A 92 4.76 8.20 -16.96
CA LYS A 92 4.68 9.58 -17.46
C LYS A 92 4.01 10.50 -16.43
N PHE A 93 2.88 10.08 -15.83
CA PHE A 93 2.20 10.84 -14.78
C PHE A 93 3.13 11.08 -13.57
N ILE A 94 3.85 10.06 -13.08
CA ILE A 94 4.78 10.20 -11.96
C ILE A 94 5.89 11.20 -12.29
N ASN A 95 6.48 11.13 -13.48
CA ASN A 95 7.56 12.00 -13.90
C ASN A 95 7.10 13.45 -14.11
N GLU A 96 5.99 13.66 -14.83
CA GLU A 96 5.56 14.99 -15.28
C GLU A 96 4.65 15.71 -14.28
N LYS A 97 3.82 15.00 -13.53
CA LYS A 97 2.86 15.59 -12.59
C LYS A 97 3.32 15.53 -11.14
N LEU A 98 3.93 14.42 -10.71
CA LEU A 98 4.48 14.32 -9.37
C LEU A 98 5.92 14.80 -9.29
N HIS A 99 6.59 15.04 -10.43
CA HIS A 99 8.00 15.42 -10.56
C HIS A 99 8.94 14.47 -9.80
N CYS A 100 8.62 13.17 -9.84
CA CYS A 100 9.35 12.11 -9.15
C CYS A 100 10.01 11.16 -10.15
N LYS A 101 11.21 10.69 -9.80
CA LYS A 101 11.84 9.54 -10.43
C LYS A 101 11.34 8.28 -9.75
N VAL A 102 10.91 7.28 -10.53
CA VAL A 102 10.57 5.97 -9.98
C VAL A 102 11.85 5.18 -9.68
N ASN A 103 12.10 4.90 -8.41
CA ASN A 103 13.30 4.18 -7.96
C ASN A 103 13.11 2.66 -7.95
N ALA A 104 11.88 2.19 -7.81
CA ALA A 104 11.56 0.76 -7.77
C ALA A 104 10.09 0.50 -8.13
N ILE A 105 9.84 -0.68 -8.70
CA ILE A 105 8.52 -1.30 -8.84
C ILE A 105 8.50 -2.63 -8.09
N VAL A 106 7.43 -2.89 -7.32
CA VAL A 106 7.26 -4.10 -6.50
C VAL A 106 5.93 -4.75 -6.83
N PRO A 107 5.89 -5.78 -7.71
CA PRO A 107 4.70 -6.62 -7.84
C PRO A 107 4.46 -7.39 -6.54
N THR A 108 3.21 -7.38 -6.06
CA THR A 108 2.87 -8.08 -4.81
C THR A 108 2.70 -9.57 -4.99
N HIS A 109 2.39 -10.05 -6.20
CA HIS A 109 2.32 -11.47 -6.56
C HIS A 109 2.42 -11.65 -8.08
N PHE A 110 2.35 -12.90 -8.56
CA PHE A 110 2.69 -13.24 -9.95
C PHE A 110 1.55 -13.04 -10.98
N HIS A 111 0.36 -12.59 -10.60
CA HIS A 111 -0.76 -12.40 -11.52
C HIS A 111 -0.63 -11.13 -12.38
N SER A 112 -1.36 -11.11 -13.50
CA SER A 112 -1.30 -10.02 -14.50
C SER A 112 -1.82 -8.68 -13.96
N ASP A 113 -2.69 -8.68 -12.96
CA ASP A 113 -3.17 -7.47 -12.30
C ASP A 113 -2.08 -6.73 -11.51
N CYS A 114 -0.98 -7.43 -11.17
CA CYS A 114 0.16 -6.88 -10.44
C CYS A 114 1.41 -6.67 -11.29
N LEU A 115 1.59 -7.44 -12.36
CA LEU A 115 2.82 -7.37 -13.16
C LEU A 115 2.62 -7.26 -14.66
N GLY A 116 1.37 -7.06 -15.13
CA GLY A 116 1.07 -6.98 -16.55
C GLY A 116 1.77 -5.84 -17.30
N GLY A 117 2.11 -4.74 -16.62
CA GLY A 117 2.85 -3.62 -17.18
C GLY A 117 4.36 -3.62 -16.84
N LEU A 118 4.91 -4.72 -16.28
CA LEU A 118 6.29 -4.74 -15.77
C LEU A 118 7.33 -4.50 -16.86
N ALA A 119 7.08 -4.94 -18.10
CA ALA A 119 7.99 -4.71 -19.20
C ALA A 119 8.19 -3.22 -19.53
N ALA A 120 7.15 -2.39 -19.36
CA ALA A 120 7.27 -0.94 -19.55
C ALA A 120 8.22 -0.29 -18.52
N PHE A 121 8.16 -0.73 -17.26
CA PHE A 121 9.10 -0.28 -16.22
C PHE A 121 10.53 -0.69 -16.56
N HIS A 122 10.75 -1.94 -16.97
CA HIS A 122 12.09 -2.42 -17.37
C HIS A 122 12.67 -1.66 -18.57
N LYS A 123 11.85 -1.31 -19.57
CA LYS A 123 12.25 -0.48 -20.71
C LYS A 123 12.74 0.92 -20.31
N GLN A 124 12.25 1.43 -19.18
CA GLN A 124 12.68 2.71 -18.59
C GLN A 124 13.85 2.54 -17.59
N ASN A 125 14.45 1.35 -17.52
CA ASN A 125 15.50 1.00 -16.55
C ASN A 125 15.09 1.18 -15.09
N ILE A 126 13.80 1.00 -14.77
CA ILE A 126 13.28 1.02 -13.42
C ILE A 126 13.43 -0.39 -12.85
N PRO A 127 14.21 -0.58 -11.77
CA PRO A 127 14.44 -1.90 -11.19
C PRO A 127 13.18 -2.45 -10.53
N SER A 128 12.93 -3.74 -10.71
CA SER A 128 11.83 -4.46 -10.06
C SER A 128 12.33 -5.38 -8.95
N PHE A 129 11.56 -5.48 -7.88
CA PHE A 129 11.82 -6.32 -6.72
C PHE A 129 10.60 -7.18 -6.42
N ALA A 130 10.79 -8.47 -6.16
CA ALA A 130 9.71 -9.39 -5.81
C ALA A 130 10.18 -10.49 -4.86
N ASN A 131 9.25 -11.17 -4.21
CA ASN A 131 9.58 -12.38 -3.47
C ASN A 131 10.21 -13.42 -4.42
N PHE A 132 11.17 -14.21 -3.94
CA PHE A 132 11.76 -15.29 -4.76
C PHE A 132 10.71 -16.24 -5.33
N SER A 133 9.65 -16.53 -4.57
CA SER A 133 8.55 -17.36 -5.06
C SER A 133 7.79 -16.72 -6.21
N THR A 134 7.65 -15.38 -6.23
CA THR A 134 7.08 -14.65 -7.38
C THR A 134 7.92 -14.84 -8.62
N ILE A 135 9.27 -14.71 -8.50
CA ILE A 135 10.20 -14.92 -9.61
C ILE A 135 10.12 -16.35 -10.16
N GLU A 136 9.97 -17.34 -9.29
CA GLU A 136 9.81 -18.74 -9.71
C GLU A 136 8.47 -18.94 -10.44
N LEU A 137 7.38 -18.41 -9.90
CA LEU A 137 6.05 -18.54 -10.51
C LEU A 137 5.96 -17.80 -11.85
N THR A 138 6.59 -16.63 -11.99
CA THR A 138 6.62 -15.91 -13.27
C THR A 138 7.36 -16.68 -14.36
N LYS A 139 8.44 -17.40 -14.02
CA LYS A 139 9.15 -18.29 -14.96
C LYS A 139 8.27 -19.45 -15.43
N VAL A 140 7.58 -20.11 -14.49
CA VAL A 140 6.68 -21.23 -14.82
C VAL A 140 5.53 -20.78 -15.73
N ASN A 141 5.01 -19.57 -15.50
CA ASN A 141 3.88 -19.01 -16.25
C ASN A 141 4.30 -18.23 -17.52
N ASN A 142 5.59 -18.18 -17.87
CA ASN A 142 6.14 -17.46 -19.02
C ASN A 142 5.71 -15.98 -19.10
N VAL A 143 5.66 -15.31 -17.96
CA VAL A 143 5.38 -13.87 -17.88
C VAL A 143 6.66 -13.11 -17.55
N VAL A 144 6.62 -11.76 -17.63
CA VAL A 144 7.80 -10.92 -17.39
C VAL A 144 8.33 -11.12 -15.97
N ASN A 145 9.62 -11.49 -15.85
CA ASN A 145 10.25 -11.75 -14.57
C ASN A 145 10.67 -10.46 -13.86
N PRO A 146 10.39 -10.31 -12.56
CA PRO A 146 11.08 -9.34 -11.72
C PRO A 146 12.59 -9.59 -11.68
N GLN A 147 13.39 -8.51 -11.57
CA GLN A 147 14.85 -8.56 -11.72
C GLN A 147 15.59 -8.92 -10.42
N ASN A 148 15.06 -8.49 -9.28
CA ASN A 148 15.70 -8.64 -7.98
C ASN A 148 14.79 -9.41 -7.02
N GLY A 149 15.31 -10.44 -6.39
CA GLY A 149 14.57 -11.28 -5.45
C GLY A 149 14.87 -10.95 -3.99
N PHE A 150 13.88 -11.11 -3.12
CA PHE A 150 14.04 -11.13 -1.67
C PHE A 150 13.24 -12.30 -1.07
N LYS A 151 13.52 -12.65 0.18
CA LYS A 151 12.86 -13.80 0.83
C LYS A 151 11.69 -13.37 1.70
N ASP A 152 11.96 -12.73 2.81
CA ASP A 152 10.94 -12.44 3.83
C ASP A 152 10.58 -10.95 3.84
N ASP A 153 11.60 -10.09 3.95
CA ASP A 153 11.45 -8.65 4.08
C ASP A 153 12.39 -7.91 3.13
N LEU A 154 11.94 -6.75 2.65
CA LEU A 154 12.76 -5.82 1.88
C LEU A 154 12.48 -4.39 2.34
N LYS A 155 13.54 -3.65 2.64
CA LYS A 155 13.48 -2.20 2.90
C LYS A 155 14.01 -1.45 1.70
N LEU A 156 13.17 -0.61 1.10
CA LEU A 156 13.52 0.25 -0.03
C LEU A 156 13.63 1.70 0.43
N SER A 157 14.80 2.29 0.21
CA SER A 157 15.03 3.71 0.52
C SER A 157 14.20 4.61 -0.39
N LEU A 158 13.68 5.71 0.18
CA LEU A 158 12.83 6.67 -0.51
C LEU A 158 13.12 8.08 0.04
N GLY A 159 14.08 8.77 -0.55
CA GLY A 159 14.55 10.06 -0.04
C GLY A 159 15.03 9.97 1.41
N LYS A 160 14.38 10.70 2.32
CA LYS A 160 14.68 10.68 3.75
C LYS A 160 13.88 9.63 4.54
N THR A 161 13.06 8.83 3.88
CA THR A 161 12.23 7.78 4.46
C THR A 161 12.45 6.44 3.74
N PHE A 162 11.54 5.50 3.89
CA PHE A 162 11.60 4.19 3.25
C PHE A 162 10.20 3.60 3.11
N ALA A 163 10.09 2.58 2.25
CA ALA A 163 8.97 1.67 2.22
C ALA A 163 9.44 0.25 2.62
N MET A 164 8.56 -0.52 3.24
CA MET A 164 8.79 -1.93 3.56
C MET A 164 7.96 -2.81 2.65
N VAL A 165 8.52 -3.95 2.28
CA VAL A 165 7.82 -5.05 1.62
C VAL A 165 7.97 -6.27 2.52
N ASN A 166 6.86 -6.93 2.85
CA ASN A 166 6.88 -8.03 3.81
C ASN A 166 6.08 -9.23 3.30
N TYR A 167 6.63 -10.41 3.51
CA TYR A 167 5.96 -11.68 3.32
C TYR A 167 5.47 -12.23 4.67
N PHE A 168 4.15 -12.33 4.86
CA PHE A 168 3.56 -12.84 6.11
C PHE A 168 3.06 -14.28 6.00
N GLY A 169 3.02 -14.82 4.79
CA GLY A 169 2.53 -16.16 4.50
C GLY A 169 1.65 -16.19 3.24
N GLN A 170 1.14 -17.37 2.97
CA GLN A 170 0.25 -17.61 1.83
C GLN A 170 -1.16 -17.11 2.11
N GLY A 171 -1.92 -16.81 1.05
CA GLY A 171 -3.33 -16.40 1.14
C GLY A 171 -3.93 -16.40 -0.26
N HIS A 172 -4.04 -15.25 -0.91
CA HIS A 172 -4.50 -15.12 -2.30
C HIS A 172 -3.64 -15.94 -3.25
N THR A 173 -2.32 -15.92 -3.04
CA THR A 173 -1.34 -16.76 -3.73
C THR A 173 -0.29 -17.27 -2.73
N LYS A 174 0.64 -18.11 -3.19
CA LYS A 174 1.75 -18.60 -2.35
C LYS A 174 2.81 -17.54 -2.08
N ASP A 175 2.93 -16.57 -2.96
CA ASP A 175 4.01 -15.58 -3.05
C ASP A 175 3.61 -14.17 -2.60
N ASN A 176 2.32 -13.97 -2.23
CA ASN A 176 1.80 -12.64 -1.96
C ASN A 176 2.55 -11.90 -0.85
N VAL A 177 3.00 -10.69 -1.15
CA VAL A 177 3.61 -9.75 -0.21
C VAL A 177 2.72 -8.53 -0.03
N VAL A 178 3.00 -7.73 0.99
CA VAL A 178 2.35 -6.44 1.23
C VAL A 178 3.37 -5.32 1.25
N GLY A 179 2.96 -4.12 0.83
CA GLY A 179 3.73 -2.90 0.93
C GLY A 179 3.31 -2.06 2.14
N TYR A 180 4.26 -1.55 2.92
CA TYR A 180 3.97 -0.67 4.04
C TYR A 180 4.77 0.63 3.96
N PHE A 181 4.08 1.76 4.08
CA PHE A 181 4.68 3.10 4.13
C PHE A 181 4.56 3.67 5.55
N PRO A 182 5.63 3.54 6.36
CA PRO A 182 5.60 3.86 7.79
C PRO A 182 5.40 5.34 8.08
N SER A 183 5.87 6.24 7.20
CA SER A 183 5.74 7.69 7.40
C SER A 183 4.28 8.14 7.57
N GLU A 184 3.35 7.42 6.99
CA GLU A 184 1.92 7.77 7.01
C GLU A 184 1.02 6.62 7.51
N ASN A 185 1.61 5.49 7.93
CA ASN A 185 0.91 4.28 8.38
C ASN A 185 -0.07 3.74 7.34
N ILE A 186 0.41 3.59 6.09
CA ILE A 186 -0.38 3.09 4.97
C ILE A 186 0.08 1.68 4.61
N LEU A 187 -0.88 0.79 4.45
CA LEU A 187 -0.67 -0.57 3.98
C LEU A 187 -1.25 -0.72 2.56
N PHE A 188 -0.46 -1.19 1.62
CA PHE A 188 -0.92 -1.76 0.38
C PHE A 188 -1.00 -3.28 0.56
N GLY A 189 -2.20 -3.79 0.68
CA GLY A 189 -2.45 -5.21 0.92
C GLY A 189 -2.50 -6.04 -0.36
N GLY A 190 -2.60 -5.38 -1.53
CA GLY A 190 -2.83 -6.09 -2.80
C GLY A 190 -4.05 -7.01 -2.72
N CYS A 191 -4.08 -8.06 -3.52
CA CYS A 191 -5.21 -9.00 -3.58
C CYS A 191 -5.35 -9.90 -2.34
N LEU A 192 -4.35 -9.86 -1.44
CA LEU A 192 -4.41 -10.53 -0.13
C LEU A 192 -5.47 -9.90 0.78
N ILE A 193 -5.74 -8.60 0.66
CA ILE A 193 -6.73 -7.88 1.45
C ILE A 193 -7.97 -7.60 0.59
N LYS A 194 -9.15 -7.85 1.15
CA LYS A 194 -10.44 -7.62 0.52
C LYS A 194 -11.08 -6.33 1.01
N GLU A 195 -11.79 -5.63 0.11
CA GLU A 195 -12.68 -4.55 0.52
C GLU A 195 -13.87 -5.07 1.34
N LEU A 196 -14.61 -4.17 1.98
CA LEU A 196 -15.83 -4.55 2.69
C LEU A 196 -16.87 -5.11 1.69
N ASP A 197 -17.64 -6.09 2.14
CA ASP A 197 -18.70 -6.77 1.38
C ASP A 197 -18.22 -7.53 0.11
N ALA A 198 -16.91 -7.62 -0.14
CA ALA A 198 -16.37 -8.39 -1.23
C ALA A 198 -16.59 -9.90 -1.04
N THR A 199 -16.72 -10.62 -2.13
CA THR A 199 -16.67 -12.08 -2.14
C THR A 199 -15.22 -12.58 -2.03
N LYS A 200 -15.04 -13.89 -1.90
CA LYS A 200 -13.71 -14.51 -1.89
C LYS A 200 -12.95 -14.31 -3.21
N GLY A 201 -13.67 -14.11 -4.34
CA GLY A 201 -13.09 -13.90 -5.66
C GLY A 201 -12.39 -15.14 -6.22
N TYR A 202 -11.38 -14.95 -7.05
CA TYR A 202 -10.59 -16.03 -7.64
C TYR A 202 -9.78 -16.79 -6.58
N LEU A 203 -9.89 -18.11 -6.55
CA LEU A 203 -9.25 -18.98 -5.57
C LEU A 203 -8.32 -20.05 -6.18
N GLY A 204 -8.11 -20.03 -7.51
CA GLY A 204 -7.37 -21.08 -8.24
C GLY A 204 -5.94 -21.27 -7.73
N ASP A 205 -5.27 -20.21 -7.26
CA ASP A 205 -3.90 -20.23 -6.73
C ASP A 205 -3.84 -19.99 -5.23
N ALA A 206 -5.01 -19.93 -4.56
CA ALA A 206 -5.11 -19.53 -3.17
C ALA A 206 -4.79 -20.66 -2.18
N ASN A 207 -4.16 -20.30 -1.06
CA ASN A 207 -4.18 -21.12 0.15
C ASN A 207 -5.23 -20.57 1.12
N VAL A 208 -6.47 -20.97 0.90
CA VAL A 208 -7.63 -20.48 1.69
C VAL A 208 -7.46 -20.77 3.18
N GLY A 209 -6.88 -21.94 3.55
CA GLY A 209 -6.68 -22.32 4.94
C GLY A 209 -5.62 -21.48 5.68
N ALA A 210 -4.68 -20.88 4.95
CA ALA A 210 -3.65 -20.02 5.55
C ALA A 210 -4.06 -18.54 5.59
N TRP A 211 -5.02 -18.12 4.77
CA TRP A 211 -5.29 -16.72 4.45
C TRP A 211 -5.64 -15.90 5.71
N SER A 212 -6.60 -16.32 6.50
CA SER A 212 -7.01 -15.63 7.75
C SER A 212 -5.81 -15.41 8.68
N ASN A 213 -5.03 -16.46 8.98
CA ASN A 213 -3.85 -16.39 9.84
C ASN A 213 -2.74 -15.46 9.27
N THR A 214 -2.58 -15.42 7.95
CA THR A 214 -1.64 -14.51 7.29
C THR A 214 -2.05 -13.05 7.54
N VAL A 215 -3.33 -12.73 7.40
CA VAL A 215 -3.83 -11.36 7.65
C VAL A 215 -3.81 -11.00 9.14
N GLU A 216 -4.02 -11.96 10.06
CA GLU A 216 -3.85 -11.73 11.50
C GLU A 216 -2.41 -11.32 11.86
N LYS A 217 -1.40 -11.92 11.22
CA LYS A 217 0.00 -11.51 11.40
C LYS A 217 0.25 -10.09 10.92
N ILE A 218 -0.34 -9.68 9.78
CA ILE A 218 -0.25 -8.30 9.28
C ILE A 218 -0.86 -7.34 10.30
N LYS A 219 -2.07 -7.62 10.79
CA LYS A 219 -2.76 -6.79 11.80
C LYS A 219 -1.95 -6.65 13.08
N LYS A 220 -1.32 -7.73 13.53
CA LYS A 220 -0.45 -7.72 14.71
C LYS A 220 0.82 -6.89 14.50
N GLN A 221 1.42 -6.98 13.31
CA GLN A 221 2.64 -6.23 12.97
C GLN A 221 2.38 -4.74 12.83
N TYR A 222 1.22 -4.37 12.27
CA TYR A 222 0.85 -2.99 11.95
C TYR A 222 -0.45 -2.57 12.65
N PRO A 223 -0.43 -2.36 13.99
CA PRO A 223 -1.66 -2.11 14.77
C PRO A 223 -2.26 -0.72 14.55
N ASN A 224 -1.49 0.23 13.97
CA ASN A 224 -1.87 1.64 13.86
C ASN A 224 -2.09 2.09 12.41
N LEU A 225 -2.59 1.21 11.55
CA LEU A 225 -2.87 1.54 10.15
C LEU A 225 -3.94 2.63 10.05
N LYS A 226 -3.66 3.65 9.24
CA LYS A 226 -4.59 4.73 8.92
C LYS A 226 -5.33 4.48 7.61
N ILE A 227 -4.62 3.90 6.64
CA ILE A 227 -5.15 3.59 5.31
C ILE A 227 -4.72 2.18 4.94
N VAL A 228 -5.65 1.40 4.43
CA VAL A 228 -5.42 0.08 3.85
C VAL A 228 -5.97 0.09 2.42
N ILE A 229 -5.10 -0.24 1.47
CA ILE A 229 -5.42 -0.26 0.04
C ILE A 229 -5.48 -1.72 -0.39
N PRO A 230 -6.67 -2.25 -0.75
CA PRO A 230 -6.81 -3.59 -1.32
C PRO A 230 -6.41 -3.60 -2.79
N GLY A 231 -6.13 -4.79 -3.34
CA GLY A 231 -5.83 -4.96 -4.78
C GLY A 231 -7.01 -4.64 -5.69
N HIS A 232 -8.23 -4.74 -5.17
CA HIS A 232 -9.47 -4.43 -5.87
C HIS A 232 -10.44 -3.73 -4.93
N GLY A 233 -11.25 -2.80 -5.49
CA GLY A 233 -12.33 -2.14 -4.78
C GLY A 233 -11.88 -0.95 -3.93
N ALA A 234 -12.70 -0.61 -2.93
CA ALA A 234 -12.59 0.62 -2.15
C ALA A 234 -11.48 0.55 -1.09
N ILE A 235 -10.81 1.68 -0.90
CA ILE A 235 -9.83 1.91 0.15
C ILE A 235 -10.57 2.05 1.50
N GLY A 236 -9.95 1.54 2.57
CA GLY A 236 -10.47 1.67 3.94
C GLY A 236 -9.37 1.85 4.97
N GLY A 237 -9.67 1.46 6.21
CA GLY A 237 -8.75 1.39 7.32
C GLY A 237 -8.49 -0.06 7.75
N SER A 238 -8.18 -0.25 9.04
CA SER A 238 -7.88 -1.58 9.60
C SER A 238 -9.08 -2.55 9.56
N GLU A 239 -10.30 -2.06 9.40
CA GLU A 239 -11.52 -2.86 9.24
C GLU A 239 -11.48 -3.79 8.02
N LEU A 240 -10.71 -3.43 6.96
CA LEU A 240 -10.51 -4.32 5.80
C LEU A 240 -9.74 -5.59 6.18
N LEU A 241 -8.80 -5.48 7.12
CA LEU A 241 -8.10 -6.65 7.67
C LEU A 241 -9.07 -7.54 8.45
N ASP A 242 -9.91 -6.93 9.30
CA ASP A 242 -10.90 -7.67 10.09
C ASP A 242 -11.91 -8.38 9.20
N TYR A 243 -12.40 -7.69 8.17
CA TYR A 243 -13.29 -8.28 7.19
C TYR A 243 -12.63 -9.47 6.47
N THR A 244 -11.40 -9.30 5.99
CA THR A 244 -10.67 -10.37 5.30
C THR A 244 -10.42 -11.56 6.20
N ILE A 245 -10.03 -11.36 7.47
CA ILE A 245 -9.86 -12.42 8.47
C ILE A 245 -11.15 -13.22 8.61
N GLN A 246 -12.31 -12.55 8.80
CA GLN A 246 -13.59 -13.23 8.96
C GLN A 246 -14.04 -13.96 7.69
N LEU A 247 -13.85 -13.36 6.51
CA LEU A 247 -14.21 -13.94 5.22
C LEU A 247 -13.51 -15.28 4.95
N PHE A 248 -12.26 -15.43 5.41
CA PHE A 248 -11.43 -16.63 5.20
C PHE A 248 -11.23 -17.48 6.45
N LYS A 249 -11.90 -17.14 7.55
CA LYS A 249 -11.88 -17.97 8.75
C LYS A 249 -12.47 -19.34 8.44
N ALA A 250 -11.77 -20.39 8.85
CA ALA A 250 -12.31 -21.74 8.79
C ALA A 250 -13.51 -21.86 9.75
N ASN A 251 -14.59 -22.45 9.27
CA ASN A 251 -15.76 -22.79 10.10
C ASN A 251 -15.42 -23.95 11.00
#